data_fb902b2e1705b3a1f27a65d3e2fe4b0b
#
_entry.id   fb902b2e1705b3a1f27a65d3e2fe4b0b
#
_cell.length_a   1.000
_cell.length_b   1.000
_cell.length_c   1.000
_cell.angle_alpha   90.00
_cell.angle_beta   90.00
_cell.angle_gamma   90.00
#
_symmetry.space_group_name_H-M   'P 1'
#
loop_
_entity.id
_entity.type
_entity.pdbx_description
1 polymer ?
#
loop_
_entity_poly.entity_id
_entity_poly.type
_entity_poly.pdbx_seq_one_letter_code
_entity_poly.pdbx_strand_id
1 'polypeptide(L)'
;ICRIHAIDIVITDIIMPDMDGMSFIQALREFNLHTQVIILSNHADFSLAQKGMSFGAAAYLLKGEITEEELLEATRRAGKKLAADDNPPSPSFLGISSHQVSELLTGGTGEVLQAFDRALISEKDTVWCIVFSQDVTPAVSSSLGMTNGAEWTNQLTALLAAAELSGTVGMITDHIAAAVVRTMGISEDVFCERVHKLLTLPSRLSFSLGVDGPASNSKELEHAFSHACDALNDRFFRGPGAFCRYRSTTGEHSDFRKEINMVQTLIQGNELDRLKNMLKQISARRDKYTIQDIDHLRRVFNTMAETLIHHTLSYCPRAAESQLAQVNPLAEINGMVFLDDIIAWSERLIDICHNLLRQTVDDSNMGPVLKYIEQNYMHNLT
;
A
#
# COMPACT_ATOMS: atom_id res chain seq x y z
N ILE A 1 37.89 3.04 5.21
CA ILE A 1 37.82 1.80 5.96
C ILE A 1 36.85 0.85 5.28
N CYS A 2 35.58 1.19 5.09
CA CYS A 2 34.55 0.34 4.48
C CYS A 2 34.84 -0.13 3.03
N ARG A 3 35.74 0.54 2.30
CA ARG A 3 36.21 0.09 0.96
C ARG A 3 37.31 -0.97 1.02
N ILE A 4 37.99 -1.10 2.15
CA ILE A 4 39.19 -1.95 2.30
C ILE A 4 38.88 -3.17 3.19
N HIS A 5 37.93 -3.03 4.11
CA HIS A 5 37.54 -4.07 5.07
C HIS A 5 36.07 -4.43 4.89
N ALA A 6 35.75 -5.71 5.00
CA ALA A 6 34.37 -6.18 5.12
C ALA A 6 33.83 -5.73 6.49
N ILE A 7 32.93 -4.76 6.48
CA ILE A 7 32.26 -4.25 7.68
C ILE A 7 30.79 -4.69 7.61
N ASP A 8 30.37 -5.43 8.61
CA ASP A 8 29.02 -5.98 8.69
C ASP A 8 28.00 -4.95 9.18
N ILE A 9 28.38 -4.20 10.24
CA ILE A 9 27.51 -3.20 10.85
C ILE A 9 28.25 -1.89 11.02
N VAL A 10 27.65 -0.78 10.62
CA VAL A 10 28.11 0.57 10.85
C VAL A 10 27.12 1.30 11.75
N ILE A 11 27.61 1.94 12.80
CA ILE A 11 26.85 2.86 13.62
C ILE A 11 27.35 4.27 13.30
N THR A 12 26.47 5.16 12.86
CA THR A 12 26.85 6.52 12.44
C THR A 12 25.95 7.58 13.04
N ASP A 13 26.49 8.79 13.21
CA ASP A 13 25.68 10.00 13.48
C ASP A 13 25.15 10.58 12.16
N ILE A 14 24.09 11.38 12.25
CA ILE A 14 23.61 12.19 11.12
C ILE A 14 24.51 13.41 10.90
N ILE A 15 24.82 14.12 11.97
CA ILE A 15 25.60 15.36 11.90
C ILE A 15 27.07 15.04 12.16
N MET A 16 27.85 15.00 11.10
CA MET A 16 29.30 14.80 11.17
C MET A 16 30.03 15.87 10.36
N PRO A 17 31.27 16.24 10.75
CA PRO A 17 32.13 17.11 9.92
C PRO A 17 32.42 16.44 8.56
N ASP A 18 32.61 17.22 7.53
CA ASP A 18 33.00 16.84 6.17
C ASP A 18 31.95 16.09 5.37
N MET A 19 31.29 15.09 5.94
CA MET A 19 30.22 14.29 5.30
C MET A 19 29.15 13.95 6.32
N ASP A 20 27.92 14.36 6.06
CA ASP A 20 26.79 13.98 6.92
C ASP A 20 26.43 12.47 6.80
N GLY A 21 25.74 11.95 7.81
CA GLY A 21 25.41 10.54 7.86
C GLY A 21 24.53 10.05 6.71
N MET A 22 23.69 10.91 6.13
CA MET A 22 22.84 10.55 4.99
C MET A 22 23.66 10.41 3.72
N SER A 23 24.55 11.36 3.45
CA SER A 23 25.52 11.30 2.34
C SER A 23 26.47 10.10 2.50
N PHE A 24 26.85 9.78 3.74
CA PHE A 24 27.65 8.60 4.03
C PHE A 24 26.90 7.30 3.68
N ILE A 25 25.63 7.18 4.06
CA ILE A 25 24.82 6.00 3.74
C ILE A 25 24.67 5.84 2.23
N GLN A 26 24.38 6.92 1.50
CA GLN A 26 24.32 6.89 0.04
C GLN A 26 25.62 6.41 -0.58
N ALA A 27 26.76 7.01 -0.20
CA ALA A 27 28.07 6.61 -0.69
C ALA A 27 28.43 5.16 -0.30
N LEU A 28 27.99 4.68 0.87
CA LEU A 28 28.18 3.28 1.29
C LEU A 28 27.38 2.33 0.40
N ARG A 29 26.17 2.68 0.04
CA ARG A 29 25.29 1.87 -0.81
C ARG A 29 25.81 1.72 -2.25
N GLU A 30 26.58 2.69 -2.74
CA GLU A 30 27.20 2.61 -4.07
C GLU A 30 28.22 1.48 -4.20
N PHE A 31 28.84 1.01 -3.13
CA PHE A 31 29.87 -0.03 -3.16
C PHE A 31 29.65 -1.20 -2.21
N ASN A 32 28.75 -1.09 -1.25
CA ASN A 32 28.45 -2.18 -0.31
C ASN A 32 27.00 -2.13 0.17
N LEU A 33 26.18 -3.03 -0.37
CA LEU A 33 24.77 -3.16 -0.06
C LEU A 33 24.50 -4.01 1.20
N HIS A 34 25.47 -4.87 1.59
CA HIS A 34 25.28 -5.81 2.70
C HIS A 34 25.49 -5.18 4.07
N THR A 35 26.35 -4.16 4.19
CA THR A 35 26.62 -3.48 5.46
C THR A 35 25.33 -2.92 6.05
N GLN A 36 24.97 -3.35 7.25
CA GLN A 36 23.82 -2.78 7.97
C GLN A 36 24.22 -1.47 8.64
N VAL A 37 23.36 -0.45 8.53
CA VAL A 37 23.63 0.87 9.10
C VAL A 37 22.62 1.17 10.20
N ILE A 38 23.12 1.53 11.39
CA ILE A 38 22.34 2.04 12.50
C ILE A 38 22.65 3.52 12.67
N ILE A 39 21.64 4.37 12.64
CA ILE A 39 21.78 5.80 12.83
C ILE A 39 21.58 6.14 14.30
N LEU A 40 22.54 6.86 14.89
CA LEU A 40 22.40 7.50 16.20
C LEU A 40 22.27 9.01 16.01
N SER A 41 21.21 9.63 16.51
CA SER A 41 20.97 11.06 16.36
C SER A 41 20.54 11.73 17.65
N ASN A 42 20.91 12.99 17.82
CA ASN A 42 20.38 13.86 18.87
C ASN A 42 19.03 14.49 18.51
N HIS A 43 18.57 14.34 17.26
CA HIS A 43 17.37 14.98 16.75
C HIS A 43 16.22 14.00 16.62
N ALA A 44 15.11 14.28 17.32
CA ALA A 44 13.84 13.57 17.20
C ALA A 44 13.03 14.04 15.97
N ASP A 45 13.71 14.28 14.83
CA ASP A 45 13.05 14.74 13.61
C ASP A 45 12.57 13.54 12.79
N PHE A 46 11.27 13.42 12.68
CA PHE A 46 10.62 12.35 11.91
C PHE A 46 11.05 12.33 10.44
N SER A 47 11.30 13.50 9.84
CA SER A 47 11.71 13.61 8.43
C SER A 47 13.10 13.02 8.20
N LEU A 48 14.02 13.22 9.16
CA LEU A 48 15.36 12.64 9.13
C LEU A 48 15.35 11.15 9.36
N ALA A 49 14.49 10.66 10.27
CA ALA A 49 14.32 9.24 10.51
C ALA A 49 13.77 8.53 9.25
N GLN A 50 12.73 9.11 8.64
CA GLN A 50 12.15 8.58 7.41
C GLN A 50 13.16 8.55 6.25
N LYS A 51 13.95 9.60 6.08
CA LYS A 51 15.03 9.64 5.09
C LYS A 51 16.11 8.59 5.35
N GLY A 52 16.57 8.45 6.60
CA GLY A 52 17.54 7.42 6.96
C GLY A 52 17.07 6.02 6.63
N MET A 53 15.81 5.73 6.95
CA MET A 53 15.18 4.44 6.63
C MET A 53 15.02 4.23 5.12
N SER A 54 14.66 5.27 4.34
CA SER A 54 14.55 5.17 2.87
C SER A 54 15.90 4.93 2.18
N PHE A 55 17.01 5.34 2.80
CA PHE A 55 18.36 5.00 2.34
C PHE A 55 18.87 3.65 2.87
N GLY A 56 17.98 2.83 3.48
CA GLY A 56 18.30 1.48 3.89
C GLY A 56 19.01 1.37 5.24
N ALA A 57 18.82 2.34 6.15
CA ALA A 57 19.26 2.17 7.53
C ALA A 57 18.47 1.05 8.22
N ALA A 58 19.13 0.21 9.01
CA ALA A 58 18.52 -0.87 9.76
C ALA A 58 17.77 -0.39 11.01
N ALA A 59 18.21 0.74 11.60
CA ALA A 59 17.56 1.38 12.73
C ALA A 59 17.94 2.88 12.83
N TYR A 60 17.05 3.66 13.45
CA TYR A 60 17.27 5.03 13.85
C TYR A 60 17.02 5.16 15.34
N LEU A 61 18.00 5.59 16.10
CA LEU A 61 17.97 5.64 17.55
C LEU A 61 18.31 7.04 18.04
N LEU A 62 17.64 7.51 19.10
CA LEU A 62 17.88 8.81 19.71
C LEU A 62 18.91 8.71 20.82
N LYS A 63 20.01 9.44 20.73
CA LYS A 63 21.12 9.41 21.70
C LYS A 63 20.70 9.77 23.14
N GLY A 64 19.70 10.65 23.28
CA GLY A 64 19.23 11.10 24.60
C GLY A 64 18.28 10.12 25.30
N GLU A 65 17.74 9.14 24.57
CA GLU A 65 16.72 8.22 25.07
C GLU A 65 17.18 6.76 25.00
N ILE A 66 18.27 6.47 24.27
CA ILE A 66 18.75 5.10 24.03
C ILE A 66 19.27 4.46 25.31
N THR A 67 18.78 3.24 25.55
CA THR A 67 19.34 2.33 26.57
C THR A 67 20.37 1.37 25.96
N GLU A 68 21.21 0.77 26.79
CA GLU A 68 22.14 -0.27 26.34
C GLU A 68 21.40 -1.45 25.70
N GLU A 69 20.25 -1.81 26.26
CA GLU A 69 19.39 -2.91 25.75
C GLU A 69 18.84 -2.61 24.36
N GLU A 70 18.40 -1.39 24.10
CA GLU A 70 17.88 -0.98 22.79
C GLU A 70 18.96 -0.96 21.70
N LEU A 71 20.17 -0.49 22.03
CA LEU A 71 21.30 -0.54 21.10
C LEU A 71 21.70 -1.99 20.79
N LEU A 72 21.75 -2.82 21.83
CA LEU A 72 22.06 -4.23 21.69
C LEU A 72 21.00 -4.97 20.84
N GLU A 73 19.73 -4.64 21.04
CA GLU A 73 18.64 -5.22 20.26
C GLU A 73 18.69 -4.76 18.79
N ALA A 74 18.95 -3.48 18.52
CA ALA A 74 19.13 -2.97 17.17
C ALA A 74 20.31 -3.64 16.45
N THR A 75 21.43 -3.83 17.17
CA THR A 75 22.62 -4.52 16.65
C THR A 75 22.31 -6.00 16.38
N ARG A 76 21.59 -6.67 17.29
CA ARG A 76 21.16 -8.06 17.07
C ARG A 76 20.21 -8.20 15.87
N ARG A 77 19.30 -7.24 15.69
CA ARG A 77 18.40 -7.21 14.51
C ARG A 77 19.19 -7.03 13.22
N ALA A 78 20.17 -6.12 13.22
CA ALA A 78 21.07 -5.92 12.08
C ALA A 78 21.89 -7.18 11.79
N GLY A 79 22.44 -7.83 12.82
CA GLY A 79 23.17 -9.09 12.69
C GLY A 79 22.31 -10.27 12.20
N LYS A 80 21.05 -10.37 12.67
CA LYS A 80 20.11 -11.37 12.15
C LYS A 80 19.77 -11.15 10.69
N LYS A 81 19.71 -9.90 10.24
CA LYS A 81 19.48 -9.54 8.83
C LYS A 81 20.66 -9.98 7.95
N LEU A 82 21.89 -9.81 8.44
CA LEU A 82 23.10 -10.32 7.79
C LEU A 82 23.13 -11.86 7.75
N ALA A 83 22.82 -12.51 8.87
CA ALA A 83 22.80 -13.98 8.94
C ALA A 83 21.65 -14.60 8.13
N ALA A 84 20.57 -13.86 7.85
CA ALA A 84 19.50 -14.28 6.96
C ALA A 84 19.94 -14.18 5.48
N ASP A 85 20.83 -13.25 5.15
CA ASP A 85 21.47 -13.15 3.83
C ASP A 85 22.51 -14.27 3.61
N ASP A 86 23.06 -14.85 4.70
CA ASP A 86 23.98 -16.02 4.68
C ASP A 86 23.26 -17.39 4.68
N ASN A 87 21.95 -17.43 4.70
CA ASN A 87 21.21 -18.68 4.54
C ASN A 87 21.53 -19.28 3.15
N PRO A 88 21.83 -20.61 3.04
CA PRO A 88 22.15 -21.19 1.73
C PRO A 88 21.03 -20.85 0.77
N PRO A 89 21.35 -20.37 -0.45
CA PRO A 89 20.35 -19.91 -1.36
C PRO A 89 19.33 -21.02 -1.58
N SER A 90 18.07 -20.73 -1.30
CA SER A 90 16.97 -21.46 -1.93
C SER A 90 17.34 -21.62 -3.39
N PRO A 91 17.12 -22.78 -4.04
CA PRO A 91 17.61 -23.04 -5.40
C PRO A 91 17.32 -21.83 -6.27
N SER A 92 18.36 -21.04 -6.52
CA SER A 92 18.23 -19.75 -7.18
C SER A 92 17.86 -20.04 -8.62
N PHE A 93 16.64 -19.68 -8.99
CA PHE A 93 16.18 -19.71 -10.36
C PHE A 93 17.10 -18.80 -11.20
N LEU A 94 17.66 -19.31 -12.28
CA LEU A 94 18.66 -18.63 -13.11
C LEU A 94 19.93 -18.12 -12.40
N GLY A 95 20.23 -18.63 -11.19
CA GLY A 95 21.36 -18.14 -10.41
C GLY A 95 21.15 -16.75 -9.78
N ILE A 96 19.90 -16.24 -9.71
CA ILE A 96 19.56 -14.92 -9.21
C ILE A 96 19.11 -15.04 -7.75
N SER A 97 19.68 -14.23 -6.86
CA SER A 97 19.27 -14.13 -5.46
C SER A 97 18.03 -13.23 -5.29
N SER A 98 17.37 -13.33 -4.15
CA SER A 98 16.22 -12.46 -3.80
C SER A 98 16.57 -10.97 -3.88
N HIS A 99 17.79 -10.59 -3.50
CA HIS A 99 18.28 -9.21 -3.62
C HIS A 99 18.41 -8.78 -5.09
N GLN A 100 18.97 -9.65 -5.93
CA GLN A 100 19.12 -9.35 -7.35
C GLN A 100 17.79 -9.25 -8.09
N VAL A 101 16.73 -9.95 -7.64
CA VAL A 101 15.37 -9.75 -8.17
C VAL A 101 14.89 -8.33 -7.91
N SER A 102 15.07 -7.83 -6.68
CA SER A 102 14.69 -6.45 -6.35
C SER A 102 15.46 -5.45 -7.19
N GLU A 103 16.78 -5.63 -7.32
CA GLU A 103 17.66 -4.79 -8.14
C GLU A 103 17.24 -4.83 -9.62
N LEU A 104 16.99 -6.02 -10.15
CA LEU A 104 16.59 -6.25 -11.55
C LEU A 104 15.29 -5.51 -11.91
N LEU A 105 14.31 -5.48 -10.98
CA LEU A 105 12.99 -4.91 -11.20
C LEU A 105 12.92 -3.40 -10.92
N THR A 106 13.86 -2.85 -10.14
CA THR A 106 13.86 -1.44 -9.74
C THR A 106 14.91 -0.57 -10.45
N GLY A 107 15.45 -1.03 -11.56
CA GLY A 107 16.43 -0.28 -12.37
C GLY A 107 17.88 -0.58 -12.01
N GLY A 108 18.20 -1.85 -11.84
CA GLY A 108 19.49 -2.36 -11.40
C GLY A 108 20.69 -2.09 -12.29
N THR A 109 21.86 -2.46 -11.79
CA THR A 109 23.15 -2.27 -12.45
C THR A 109 23.25 -3.12 -13.73
N GLY A 110 24.00 -2.61 -14.73
CA GLY A 110 24.16 -3.29 -16.01
C GLY A 110 24.70 -4.71 -15.93
N GLU A 111 25.41 -5.08 -14.86
CA GLU A 111 25.94 -6.43 -14.66
C GLU A 111 24.85 -7.45 -14.35
N VAL A 112 23.89 -7.12 -13.47
CA VAL A 112 22.77 -7.99 -13.11
C VAL A 112 21.85 -8.19 -14.31
N LEU A 113 21.55 -7.11 -15.05
CA LEU A 113 20.74 -7.17 -16.26
C LEU A 113 21.37 -8.08 -17.32
N GLN A 114 22.68 -7.93 -17.60
CA GLN A 114 23.38 -8.75 -18.56
C GLN A 114 23.51 -10.22 -18.13
N ALA A 115 23.67 -10.49 -16.83
CA ALA A 115 23.71 -11.85 -16.31
C ALA A 115 22.35 -12.53 -16.49
N PHE A 116 21.27 -11.82 -16.20
CA PHE A 116 19.90 -12.30 -16.39
C PHE A 116 19.61 -12.60 -17.87
N ASP A 117 19.90 -11.66 -18.78
CA ASP A 117 19.67 -11.84 -20.21
C ASP A 117 20.45 -13.03 -20.78
N ARG A 118 21.72 -13.19 -20.37
CA ARG A 118 22.52 -14.36 -20.77
C ARG A 118 21.92 -15.68 -20.27
N ALA A 119 21.40 -15.70 -19.05
CA ALA A 119 20.79 -16.89 -18.49
C ALA A 119 19.50 -17.28 -19.24
N LEU A 120 18.63 -16.32 -19.55
CA LEU A 120 17.40 -16.57 -20.33
C LEU A 120 17.69 -17.06 -21.76
N ILE A 121 18.66 -16.44 -22.46
CA ILE A 121 19.06 -16.86 -23.81
C ILE A 121 19.60 -18.30 -23.79
N SER A 122 20.41 -18.64 -22.78
CA SER A 122 20.98 -19.99 -22.64
C SER A 122 19.91 -21.05 -22.43
N GLU A 123 18.88 -20.75 -21.66
CA GLU A 123 17.81 -21.68 -21.33
C GLU A 123 16.66 -21.68 -22.35
N LYS A 124 16.61 -20.72 -23.27
CA LYS A 124 15.53 -20.53 -24.25
C LYS A 124 14.15 -20.50 -23.63
N ASP A 125 14.04 -19.88 -22.49
CA ASP A 125 12.82 -19.81 -21.71
C ASP A 125 12.32 -18.37 -21.58
N THR A 126 11.13 -18.22 -21.07
CA THR A 126 10.51 -16.93 -20.73
C THR A 126 10.13 -16.92 -19.26
N VAL A 127 10.01 -15.72 -18.71
CA VAL A 127 9.66 -15.50 -17.33
C VAL A 127 8.43 -14.62 -17.21
N TRP A 128 7.73 -14.77 -16.09
CA TRP A 128 6.61 -13.90 -15.72
C TRP A 128 6.97 -13.12 -14.46
N CYS A 129 6.44 -11.92 -14.35
CA CYS A 129 6.50 -11.13 -13.14
C CYS A 129 5.20 -11.28 -12.35
N ILE A 130 5.33 -11.61 -11.06
CA ILE A 130 4.22 -11.61 -10.10
C ILE A 130 4.56 -10.60 -9.02
N VAL A 131 3.71 -9.60 -8.83
CA VAL A 131 3.83 -8.62 -7.75
C VAL A 131 2.82 -8.97 -6.67
N PHE A 132 3.30 -9.10 -5.44
CA PHE A 132 2.49 -9.39 -4.26
C PHE A 132 2.40 -8.14 -3.40
N SER A 133 1.22 -7.83 -2.91
CA SER A 133 1.05 -6.79 -1.90
C SER A 133 0.19 -7.30 -0.75
N GLN A 134 0.63 -7.04 0.48
CA GLN A 134 -0.16 -7.36 1.65
C GLN A 134 -1.47 -6.54 1.65
N ASP A 135 -2.58 -7.20 1.99
CA ASP A 135 -3.90 -6.58 2.11
C ASP A 135 -4.09 -6.08 3.55
N VAL A 136 -3.24 -5.14 3.96
CA VAL A 136 -3.28 -4.59 5.32
C VAL A 136 -4.12 -3.33 5.32
N THR A 137 -5.20 -3.33 6.10
CA THR A 137 -5.93 -2.09 6.39
C THR A 137 -5.20 -1.32 7.49
N PRO A 138 -5.26 0.02 7.52
CA PRO A 138 -4.62 0.84 8.56
C PRO A 138 -4.98 0.42 10.00
N ALA A 139 -6.18 -0.12 10.21
CA ALA A 139 -6.64 -0.62 11.50
C ALA A 139 -5.95 -1.92 11.96
N VAL A 140 -5.42 -2.71 11.03
CA VAL A 140 -4.79 -4.01 11.30
C VAL A 140 -3.28 -3.88 11.45
N SER A 141 -2.66 -2.88 10.81
CA SER A 141 -1.21 -2.65 10.86
C SER A 141 -0.69 -2.32 12.26
N SER A 142 -1.54 -1.78 13.14
CA SER A 142 -1.17 -1.45 14.52
C SER A 142 -1.25 -2.63 15.49
N SER A 143 -1.91 -3.73 15.14
CA SER A 143 -2.18 -4.86 16.05
C SER A 143 -1.49 -6.18 15.64
N LEU A 144 -1.14 -6.34 14.37
CA LEU A 144 -0.34 -7.46 13.89
C LEU A 144 1.08 -6.94 13.68
N GLY A 145 2.02 -7.38 14.51
CA GLY A 145 3.44 -7.08 14.32
C GLY A 145 3.82 -7.29 12.85
N MET A 146 4.40 -6.27 12.22
CA MET A 146 4.84 -6.32 10.82
C MET A 146 5.70 -7.58 10.65
N THR A 147 5.31 -8.45 9.72
CA THR A 147 6.15 -9.60 9.37
C THR A 147 7.47 -9.08 8.82
N ASN A 148 8.57 -9.61 9.36
CA ASN A 148 9.90 -9.32 8.85
C ASN A 148 9.92 -9.67 7.35
N GLY A 149 10.45 -8.78 6.50
CA GLY A 149 10.50 -8.98 5.05
C GLY A 149 11.09 -10.34 4.64
N ALA A 150 12.08 -10.84 5.38
CA ALA A 150 12.66 -12.18 5.16
C ALA A 150 11.64 -13.29 5.45
N GLU A 151 10.81 -13.16 6.47
CA GLU A 151 9.78 -14.16 6.77
C GLU A 151 8.71 -14.18 5.66
N TRP A 152 8.34 -13.01 5.16
CA TRP A 152 7.37 -12.94 4.07
C TRP A 152 7.92 -13.50 2.76
N THR A 153 9.17 -13.18 2.41
CA THR A 153 9.85 -13.74 1.23
C THR A 153 9.89 -15.27 1.30
N ASN A 154 10.21 -15.83 2.49
CA ASN A 154 10.23 -17.28 2.69
C ASN A 154 8.83 -17.90 2.54
N GLN A 155 7.79 -17.25 3.06
CA GLN A 155 6.41 -17.71 2.91
C GLN A 155 5.97 -17.70 1.44
N LEU A 156 6.25 -16.61 0.71
CA LEU A 156 5.92 -16.51 -0.73
C LEU A 156 6.69 -17.55 -1.55
N THR A 157 7.95 -17.81 -1.24
CA THR A 157 8.75 -18.85 -1.89
C THR A 157 8.15 -20.23 -1.66
N ALA A 158 7.70 -20.53 -0.43
CA ALA A 158 7.03 -21.79 -0.11
C ALA A 158 5.68 -21.93 -0.83
N LEU A 159 4.91 -20.83 -0.96
CA LEU A 159 3.65 -20.80 -1.70
C LEU A 159 3.88 -21.05 -3.20
N LEU A 160 4.90 -20.41 -3.81
CA LEU A 160 5.27 -20.67 -5.21
C LEU A 160 5.58 -22.15 -5.44
N ALA A 161 6.39 -22.74 -4.56
CA ALA A 161 6.73 -24.17 -4.65
C ALA A 161 5.48 -25.06 -4.52
N ALA A 162 4.57 -24.75 -3.59
CA ALA A 162 3.31 -25.48 -3.40
C ALA A 162 2.35 -25.35 -4.60
N ALA A 163 2.45 -24.25 -5.35
CA ALA A 163 1.71 -24.04 -6.61
C ALA A 163 2.46 -24.60 -7.83
N GLU A 164 3.57 -25.33 -7.63
CA GLU A 164 4.43 -25.87 -8.71
C GLU A 164 4.97 -24.77 -9.63
N LEU A 165 5.29 -23.61 -9.07
CA LEU A 165 5.91 -22.49 -9.76
C LEU A 165 7.37 -22.38 -9.34
N SER A 166 8.28 -22.35 -10.31
CA SER A 166 9.72 -22.16 -10.08
C SER A 166 10.08 -20.71 -10.29
N GLY A 167 10.52 -20.02 -9.24
CA GLY A 167 10.85 -18.61 -9.30
C GLY A 167 11.60 -18.12 -8.07
N THR A 168 12.13 -16.91 -8.17
CA THR A 168 12.80 -16.22 -7.05
C THR A 168 11.99 -15.01 -6.65
N VAL A 169 11.80 -14.85 -5.33
CA VAL A 169 11.06 -13.73 -4.73
C VAL A 169 12.04 -12.70 -4.19
N GLY A 170 11.83 -11.43 -4.48
CA GLY A 170 12.54 -10.29 -3.91
C GLY A 170 11.58 -9.31 -3.24
N MET A 171 12.05 -8.63 -2.19
CA MET A 171 11.30 -7.53 -1.56
C MET A 171 11.50 -6.24 -2.33
N ILE A 172 10.42 -5.53 -2.63
CA ILE A 172 10.46 -4.21 -3.27
C ILE A 172 10.29 -3.12 -2.21
N THR A 173 9.32 -3.28 -1.33
CA THR A 173 9.08 -2.43 -0.15
C THR A 173 8.65 -3.29 1.03
N ASP A 174 8.43 -2.70 2.19
CA ASP A 174 7.97 -3.44 3.38
C ASP A 174 6.65 -4.22 3.17
N HIS A 175 5.84 -3.81 2.20
CA HIS A 175 4.52 -4.40 1.92
C HIS A 175 4.38 -4.98 0.52
N ILE A 176 5.40 -4.83 -0.31
CA ILE A 176 5.39 -5.28 -1.71
C ILE A 176 6.59 -6.20 -1.94
N ALA A 177 6.32 -7.39 -2.42
CA ALA A 177 7.31 -8.32 -2.93
C ALA A 177 7.05 -8.60 -4.41
N ALA A 178 8.07 -8.99 -5.14
CA ALA A 178 7.90 -9.43 -6.52
C ALA A 178 8.62 -10.76 -6.75
N ALA A 179 8.07 -11.59 -7.62
CA ALA A 179 8.68 -12.83 -8.05
C ALA A 179 8.93 -12.83 -9.56
N VAL A 180 10.09 -13.30 -9.95
CA VAL A 180 10.39 -13.68 -11.33
C VAL A 180 10.22 -15.18 -11.43
N VAL A 181 9.24 -15.62 -12.23
CA VAL A 181 8.78 -17.01 -12.28
C VAL A 181 8.95 -17.57 -13.69
N ARG A 182 9.49 -18.75 -13.78
CA ARG A 182 9.70 -19.47 -15.03
C ARG A 182 8.41 -20.13 -15.53
N THR A 183 8.17 -20.09 -16.85
CA THR A 183 7.02 -20.78 -17.44
C THR A 183 7.25 -22.27 -17.67
N MET A 184 8.50 -22.71 -17.83
CA MET A 184 8.88 -24.12 -18.08
C MET A 184 8.09 -24.77 -19.24
N GLY A 185 7.73 -23.99 -20.27
CA GLY A 185 6.97 -24.49 -21.43
C GLY A 185 5.49 -24.76 -21.16
N ILE A 186 4.95 -24.36 -20.02
CA ILE A 186 3.49 -24.44 -19.74
C ILE A 186 2.76 -23.33 -20.49
N SER A 187 1.50 -23.60 -20.86
CA SER A 187 0.66 -22.57 -21.47
C SER A 187 0.32 -21.46 -20.47
N GLU A 188 0.02 -20.29 -21.00
CA GLU A 188 -0.38 -19.14 -20.22
C GLU A 188 -1.59 -19.42 -19.30
N ASP A 189 -2.58 -20.16 -19.79
CA ASP A 189 -3.77 -20.49 -18.99
C ASP A 189 -3.40 -21.35 -17.78
N VAL A 190 -2.57 -22.38 -17.96
CA VAL A 190 -2.07 -23.22 -16.87
C VAL A 190 -1.24 -22.42 -15.89
N PHE A 191 -0.39 -21.50 -16.39
CA PHE A 191 0.37 -20.59 -15.54
C PHE A 191 -0.56 -19.72 -14.68
N CYS A 192 -1.55 -19.06 -15.28
CA CYS A 192 -2.52 -18.23 -14.56
C CYS A 192 -3.33 -19.04 -13.54
N GLU A 193 -3.70 -20.28 -13.85
CA GLU A 193 -4.39 -21.18 -12.92
C GLU A 193 -3.51 -21.48 -11.69
N ARG A 194 -2.22 -21.80 -11.90
CA ARG A 194 -1.26 -22.03 -10.82
C ARG A 194 -1.03 -20.79 -9.97
N VAL A 195 -0.93 -19.62 -10.59
CA VAL A 195 -0.81 -18.34 -9.87
C VAL A 195 -2.07 -18.04 -9.07
N HIS A 196 -3.26 -18.26 -9.64
CA HIS A 196 -4.51 -18.08 -8.90
C HIS A 196 -4.61 -19.01 -7.68
N LYS A 197 -4.05 -20.23 -7.78
CA LYS A 197 -3.99 -21.18 -6.67
C LYS A 197 -3.23 -20.62 -5.45
N LEU A 198 -2.27 -19.70 -5.63
CA LEU A 198 -1.53 -19.07 -4.54
C LEU A 198 -2.47 -18.42 -3.51
N LEU A 199 -3.58 -17.83 -3.96
CA LEU A 199 -4.57 -17.17 -3.10
C LEU A 199 -5.43 -18.16 -2.29
N THR A 200 -5.48 -19.41 -2.70
CA THR A 200 -6.27 -20.47 -2.03
C THR A 200 -5.43 -21.32 -1.09
N LEU A 201 -4.10 -21.20 -1.16
CA LEU A 201 -3.20 -21.93 -0.26
C LEU A 201 -3.24 -21.34 1.16
N PRO A 202 -3.06 -22.16 2.20
CA PRO A 202 -3.00 -21.69 3.57
C PRO A 202 -1.88 -20.66 3.73
N SER A 203 -2.25 -19.43 4.05
CA SER A 203 -1.33 -18.33 4.36
C SER A 203 -1.78 -17.64 5.64
N ARG A 204 -0.79 -17.18 6.44
CA ARG A 204 -1.06 -16.36 7.62
C ARG A 204 -1.44 -14.92 7.27
N LEU A 205 -1.13 -14.50 6.04
CA LEU A 205 -1.32 -13.14 5.57
C LEU A 205 -2.28 -13.16 4.38
N SER A 206 -3.20 -12.20 4.37
CA SER A 206 -3.97 -11.86 3.18
C SER A 206 -3.10 -11.01 2.26
N PHE A 207 -3.06 -11.36 0.99
CA PHE A 207 -2.34 -10.60 -0.03
C PHE A 207 -3.09 -10.66 -1.36
N SER A 208 -2.95 -9.61 -2.13
CA SER A 208 -3.37 -9.54 -3.52
C SER A 208 -2.16 -9.62 -4.44
N LEU A 209 -2.37 -10.04 -5.67
CA LEU A 209 -1.29 -10.19 -6.63
C LEU A 209 -1.64 -9.60 -8.00
N GLY A 210 -0.63 -8.97 -8.61
CA GLY A 210 -0.65 -8.49 -9.97
C GLY A 210 0.32 -9.28 -10.84
N VAL A 211 -0.04 -9.56 -12.09
CA VAL A 211 0.72 -10.45 -12.97
C VAL A 211 0.82 -9.88 -14.37
N ASP A 212 2.02 -9.94 -14.94
CA ASP A 212 2.24 -9.71 -16.37
C ASP A 212 3.42 -10.53 -16.90
N GLY A 213 3.48 -10.72 -18.20
CA GLY A 213 4.47 -11.46 -18.96
C GLY A 213 3.81 -12.14 -20.17
N PRO A 214 4.55 -12.97 -20.92
CA PRO A 214 5.93 -13.42 -20.70
C PRO A 214 6.98 -12.38 -21.10
N ALA A 215 8.15 -12.42 -20.45
CA ALA A 215 9.32 -11.61 -20.77
C ALA A 215 10.49 -12.51 -21.17
N SER A 216 11.22 -12.13 -22.22
CA SER A 216 12.35 -12.87 -22.79
C SER A 216 13.70 -12.18 -22.54
N ASN A 217 13.67 -11.01 -21.91
CA ASN A 217 14.87 -10.23 -21.56
C ASN A 217 14.55 -9.27 -20.40
N SER A 218 15.60 -8.65 -19.86
CA SER A 218 15.51 -7.74 -18.71
C SER A 218 14.61 -6.53 -18.97
N LYS A 219 14.62 -5.97 -20.17
CA LYS A 219 13.80 -4.81 -20.54
C LYS A 219 12.31 -5.17 -20.60
N GLU A 220 11.98 -6.31 -21.19
CA GLU A 220 10.60 -6.83 -21.17
C GLU A 220 10.13 -7.17 -19.75
N LEU A 221 11.04 -7.67 -18.90
CA LEU A 221 10.74 -7.94 -17.50
C LEU A 221 10.47 -6.65 -16.70
N GLU A 222 11.22 -5.58 -16.95
CA GLU A 222 10.96 -4.26 -16.35
C GLU A 222 9.57 -3.74 -16.73
N HIS A 223 9.17 -3.88 -18.00
CA HIS A 223 7.82 -3.55 -18.47
C HIS A 223 6.77 -4.45 -17.81
N ALA A 224 7.02 -5.76 -17.74
CA ALA A 224 6.11 -6.69 -17.09
C ALA A 224 5.94 -6.38 -15.58
N PHE A 225 7.00 -5.95 -14.91
CA PHE A 225 6.92 -5.50 -13.52
C PHE A 225 6.05 -4.25 -13.38
N SER A 226 6.27 -3.22 -14.23
CA SER A 226 5.44 -2.02 -14.23
C SER A 226 3.96 -2.36 -14.48
N HIS A 227 3.68 -3.19 -15.47
CA HIS A 227 2.33 -3.64 -15.79
C HIS A 227 1.70 -4.48 -14.68
N ALA A 228 2.47 -5.34 -14.00
CA ALA A 228 1.99 -6.11 -12.87
C ALA A 228 1.66 -5.21 -11.66
N CYS A 229 2.44 -4.16 -11.43
CA CYS A 229 2.14 -3.12 -10.43
C CYS A 229 0.85 -2.36 -10.78
N ASP A 230 0.69 -1.97 -12.05
CA ASP A 230 -0.53 -1.31 -12.51
C ASP A 230 -1.74 -2.23 -12.36
N ALA A 231 -1.62 -3.48 -12.77
CA ALA A 231 -2.69 -4.48 -12.63
C ALA A 231 -3.11 -4.66 -11.17
N LEU A 232 -2.14 -4.67 -10.24
CA LEU A 232 -2.39 -4.82 -8.81
C LEU A 232 -3.32 -3.72 -8.25
N ASN A 233 -3.33 -2.52 -8.86
CA ASN A 233 -4.24 -1.44 -8.45
C ASN A 233 -5.72 -1.80 -8.67
N ASP A 234 -6.05 -2.76 -9.55
CA ASP A 234 -7.42 -3.24 -9.78
C ASP A 234 -8.03 -3.91 -8.51
N ARG A 235 -7.18 -4.32 -7.54
CA ARG A 235 -7.62 -4.78 -6.22
C ARG A 235 -8.47 -3.74 -5.48
N PHE A 236 -8.30 -2.46 -5.80
CA PHE A 236 -9.15 -1.39 -5.26
C PHE A 236 -10.63 -1.69 -5.43
N PHE A 237 -11.00 -2.24 -6.58
CA PHE A 237 -12.39 -2.61 -6.90
C PHE A 237 -12.74 -4.05 -6.47
N ARG A 238 -11.77 -4.96 -6.46
CA ARG A 238 -12.00 -6.40 -6.23
C ARG A 238 -11.97 -6.78 -4.75
N GLY A 239 -11.35 -5.94 -3.91
CA GLY A 239 -11.14 -6.26 -2.50
C GLY A 239 -9.88 -7.09 -2.24
N PRO A 240 -9.69 -7.52 -0.96
CA PRO A 240 -8.54 -8.32 -0.55
C PRO A 240 -8.52 -9.70 -1.21
N GLY A 241 -7.32 -10.27 -1.38
CA GLY A 241 -7.12 -11.56 -2.03
C GLY A 241 -7.35 -11.52 -3.55
N ALA A 242 -7.18 -10.37 -4.18
CA ALA A 242 -7.44 -10.21 -5.60
C ALA A 242 -6.33 -10.79 -6.47
N PHE A 243 -6.72 -11.51 -7.53
CA PHE A 243 -5.88 -11.85 -8.67
C PHE A 243 -6.11 -10.82 -9.78
N CYS A 244 -5.07 -10.06 -10.09
CA CYS A 244 -5.13 -8.97 -11.06
C CYS A 244 -4.12 -9.25 -12.19
N ARG A 245 -4.63 -9.41 -13.39
CA ARG A 245 -3.81 -9.57 -14.58
C ARG A 245 -3.81 -8.30 -15.40
N TYR A 246 -2.64 -7.88 -15.86
CA TYR A 246 -2.54 -6.72 -16.73
C TYR A 246 -3.34 -6.93 -18.02
N ARG A 247 -4.12 -5.93 -18.37
CA ARG A 247 -4.83 -5.82 -19.64
C ARG A 247 -4.67 -4.40 -20.13
N SER A 248 -4.19 -4.22 -21.33
CA SER A 248 -4.17 -2.90 -21.95
C SER A 248 -5.61 -2.39 -22.06
N THR A 249 -5.96 -1.42 -21.21
CA THR A 249 -7.30 -0.83 -21.22
C THR A 249 -7.27 0.43 -22.10
N THR A 250 -7.98 0.38 -23.21
CA THR A 250 -8.34 1.54 -24.04
C THR A 250 -9.75 2.04 -23.67
N GLY A 251 -10.06 2.06 -22.36
CA GLY A 251 -11.40 2.44 -21.91
C GLY A 251 -11.59 3.97 -21.89
N GLU A 252 -12.81 4.43 -22.23
CA GLU A 252 -13.23 5.79 -21.96
C GLU A 252 -13.29 6.03 -20.46
N HIS A 253 -12.76 7.15 -20.00
CA HIS A 253 -12.82 7.55 -18.59
C HIS A 253 -14.26 7.82 -18.17
N SER A 254 -14.64 7.36 -17.00
CA SER A 254 -15.93 7.71 -16.40
C SER A 254 -15.96 9.19 -16.02
N ASP A 255 -17.04 9.89 -16.38
CA ASP A 255 -17.23 11.29 -15.98
C ASP A 255 -17.95 11.36 -14.63
N PHE A 256 -17.22 11.69 -13.59
CA PHE A 256 -17.73 11.79 -12.20
C PHE A 256 -18.25 13.19 -11.83
N ARG A 257 -18.35 14.13 -12.76
CA ARG A 257 -18.86 15.47 -12.48
C ARG A 257 -20.31 15.47 -11.99
N LYS A 258 -21.11 14.53 -12.49
CA LYS A 258 -22.50 14.34 -12.05
C LYS A 258 -22.58 13.92 -10.59
N GLU A 259 -21.73 12.99 -10.20
CA GLU A 259 -21.64 12.49 -8.82
C GLU A 259 -21.20 13.60 -7.87
N ILE A 260 -20.21 14.40 -8.23
CA ILE A 260 -19.75 15.55 -7.42
C ILE A 260 -20.86 16.58 -7.24
N ASN A 261 -21.57 16.96 -8.31
CA ASN A 261 -22.67 17.93 -8.23
C ASN A 261 -23.84 17.38 -7.40
N MET A 262 -24.13 16.09 -7.55
CA MET A 262 -25.19 15.42 -6.79
C MET A 262 -24.87 15.37 -5.29
N VAL A 263 -23.63 15.11 -4.91
CA VAL A 263 -23.15 15.17 -3.53
C VAL A 263 -23.49 16.52 -2.89
N GLN A 264 -23.10 17.62 -3.54
CA GLN A 264 -23.35 18.96 -3.01
C GLN A 264 -24.84 19.25 -2.83
N THR A 265 -25.65 18.87 -3.82
CA THR A 265 -27.11 19.08 -3.77
C THR A 265 -27.75 18.27 -2.65
N LEU A 266 -27.38 17.00 -2.48
CA LEU A 266 -27.95 16.12 -1.46
C LEU A 266 -27.58 16.57 -0.04
N ILE A 267 -26.34 17.03 0.17
CA ILE A 267 -25.89 17.54 1.47
C ILE A 267 -26.61 18.85 1.82
N GLN A 268 -26.70 19.79 0.90
CA GLN A 268 -27.43 21.05 1.09
C GLN A 268 -28.94 20.84 1.37
N GLY A 269 -29.53 19.83 0.72
CA GLY A 269 -30.92 19.42 0.96
C GLY A 269 -31.13 18.57 2.22
N ASN A 270 -30.07 18.25 2.98
CA ASN A 270 -30.10 17.33 4.12
C ASN A 270 -30.65 15.92 3.78
N GLU A 271 -30.47 15.49 2.51
CA GLU A 271 -30.97 14.22 1.97
C GLU A 271 -29.93 13.09 2.16
N LEU A 272 -29.49 12.85 3.42
CA LEU A 272 -28.36 11.95 3.73
C LEU A 272 -28.62 10.48 3.41
N ASP A 273 -29.89 10.03 3.46
CA ASP A 273 -30.25 8.66 3.05
C ASP A 273 -30.06 8.47 1.53
N ARG A 274 -30.35 9.50 0.73
CA ARG A 274 -30.09 9.47 -0.73
C ARG A 274 -28.60 9.50 -1.02
N LEU A 275 -27.81 10.19 -0.20
CA LEU A 275 -26.36 10.18 -0.28
C LEU A 275 -25.80 8.76 -0.05
N LYS A 276 -26.29 8.03 0.97
CA LYS A 276 -25.93 6.60 1.18
C LYS A 276 -26.35 5.72 0.00
N ASN A 277 -27.51 5.97 -0.61
CA ASN A 277 -27.93 5.21 -1.78
C ASN A 277 -27.02 5.47 -2.98
N MET A 278 -26.48 6.68 -3.12
CA MET A 278 -25.48 6.98 -4.15
C MET A 278 -24.18 6.19 -3.95
N LEU A 279 -23.70 6.04 -2.69
CA LEU A 279 -22.53 5.22 -2.38
C LEU A 279 -22.76 3.76 -2.78
N LYS A 280 -23.92 3.22 -2.48
CA LYS A 280 -24.31 1.86 -2.91
C LYS A 280 -24.35 1.70 -4.44
N GLN A 281 -24.77 2.72 -5.17
CA GLN A 281 -24.73 2.73 -6.64
C GLN A 281 -23.31 2.75 -7.18
N ILE A 282 -22.40 3.51 -6.56
CA ILE A 282 -20.98 3.50 -6.90
C ILE A 282 -20.41 2.08 -6.68
N SER A 283 -20.67 1.47 -5.53
CA SER A 283 -20.25 0.09 -5.25
C SER A 283 -20.81 -0.92 -6.27
N ALA A 284 -22.07 -0.80 -6.63
CA ALA A 284 -22.73 -1.70 -7.60
C ALA A 284 -22.18 -1.60 -9.03
N ARG A 285 -21.51 -0.50 -9.35
CA ARG A 285 -20.91 -0.27 -10.67
C ARG A 285 -19.40 -0.58 -10.72
N ARG A 286 -18.82 -1.15 -9.65
CA ARG A 286 -17.37 -1.40 -9.52
C ARG A 286 -16.74 -2.09 -10.72
N ASP A 287 -17.43 -3.03 -11.33
CA ASP A 287 -16.96 -3.79 -12.51
C ASP A 287 -16.85 -2.95 -13.80
N LYS A 288 -17.42 -1.74 -13.81
CA LYS A 288 -17.37 -0.82 -14.94
C LYS A 288 -16.22 0.19 -14.85
N TYR A 289 -15.63 0.31 -13.67
CA TYR A 289 -14.53 1.24 -13.43
C TYR A 289 -13.20 0.63 -13.82
N THR A 290 -12.27 1.49 -14.15
CA THR A 290 -10.89 1.16 -14.50
C THR A 290 -9.94 1.73 -13.46
N ILE A 291 -8.67 1.30 -13.49
CA ILE A 291 -7.61 1.82 -12.62
C ILE A 291 -7.52 3.36 -12.70
N GLN A 292 -7.77 3.93 -13.88
CA GLN A 292 -7.73 5.38 -14.10
C GLN A 292 -8.86 6.12 -13.38
N ASP A 293 -9.94 5.44 -13.01
CA ASP A 293 -11.06 6.01 -12.27
C ASP A 293 -10.80 6.10 -10.76
N ILE A 294 -9.76 5.46 -10.23
CA ILE A 294 -9.46 5.41 -8.79
C ILE A 294 -9.30 6.82 -8.20
N ASP A 295 -8.47 7.66 -8.83
CA ASP A 295 -8.23 9.03 -8.34
C ASP A 295 -9.48 9.90 -8.45
N HIS A 296 -10.28 9.69 -9.47
CA HIS A 296 -11.55 10.39 -9.62
C HIS A 296 -12.55 10.00 -8.55
N LEU A 297 -12.66 8.69 -8.24
CA LEU A 297 -13.50 8.20 -7.15
C LEU A 297 -13.03 8.74 -5.81
N ARG A 298 -11.73 8.68 -5.50
CA ARG A 298 -11.16 9.27 -4.28
C ARG A 298 -11.53 10.76 -4.16
N ARG A 299 -11.50 11.50 -5.25
CA ARG A 299 -11.90 12.91 -5.28
C ARG A 299 -13.38 13.09 -4.97
N VAL A 300 -14.27 12.22 -5.49
CA VAL A 300 -15.72 12.26 -5.15
C VAL A 300 -15.92 12.07 -3.65
N PHE A 301 -15.26 11.05 -3.05
CA PHE A 301 -15.37 10.76 -1.62
C PHE A 301 -14.77 11.88 -0.75
N ASN A 302 -13.61 12.43 -1.12
CA ASN A 302 -13.02 13.58 -0.42
C ASN A 302 -13.93 14.79 -0.45
N THR A 303 -14.45 15.15 -1.63
CA THR A 303 -15.41 16.28 -1.78
C THR A 303 -16.67 16.06 -0.94
N MET A 304 -17.19 14.84 -0.92
CA MET A 304 -18.35 14.48 -0.09
C MET A 304 -18.04 14.67 1.41
N ALA A 305 -16.93 14.14 1.87
CA ALA A 305 -16.56 14.20 3.28
C ALA A 305 -16.32 15.64 3.74
N GLU A 306 -15.54 16.42 2.99
CA GLU A 306 -15.27 17.83 3.29
C GLU A 306 -16.56 18.67 3.28
N THR A 307 -17.41 18.49 2.26
CA THR A 307 -18.70 19.23 2.17
C THR A 307 -19.61 18.88 3.34
N LEU A 308 -19.70 17.59 3.70
CA LEU A 308 -20.54 17.11 4.79
C LEU A 308 -20.06 17.61 6.16
N ILE A 309 -18.76 17.56 6.43
CA ILE A 309 -18.14 18.09 7.64
C ILE A 309 -18.41 19.60 7.75
N HIS A 310 -18.15 20.36 6.68
CA HIS A 310 -18.37 21.80 6.66
C HIS A 310 -19.84 22.14 6.88
N HIS A 311 -20.77 21.43 6.23
CA HIS A 311 -22.20 21.60 6.41
C HIS A 311 -22.59 21.34 7.87
N THR A 312 -22.15 20.24 8.47
CA THR A 312 -22.45 19.89 9.85
C THR A 312 -21.90 20.93 10.83
N LEU A 313 -20.66 21.39 10.64
CA LEU A 313 -20.05 22.46 11.45
C LEU A 313 -20.83 23.77 11.38
N SER A 314 -21.42 24.10 10.23
CA SER A 314 -22.22 25.31 10.04
C SER A 314 -23.51 25.30 10.88
N TYR A 315 -24.11 24.13 11.08
CA TYR A 315 -25.37 23.98 11.85
C TYR A 315 -25.14 23.61 13.33
N CYS A 316 -24.08 22.87 13.62
CA CYS A 316 -23.82 22.32 14.96
C CYS A 316 -22.36 22.55 15.41
N PRO A 317 -21.86 23.79 15.51
CA PRO A 317 -20.41 24.03 15.65
C PRO A 317 -19.83 23.37 16.90
N ARG A 318 -20.46 23.49 18.07
CA ARG A 318 -19.92 22.94 19.34
C ARG A 318 -19.90 21.42 19.39
N ALA A 319 -20.98 20.77 18.95
CA ALA A 319 -21.10 19.31 18.98
C ALA A 319 -20.23 18.68 17.88
N ALA A 320 -20.18 19.29 16.70
CA ALA A 320 -19.39 18.83 15.57
C ALA A 320 -17.88 18.98 15.81
N GLU A 321 -17.44 20.09 16.44
CA GLU A 321 -16.03 20.30 16.77
C GLU A 321 -15.47 19.18 17.64
N SER A 322 -16.22 18.68 18.63
CA SER A 322 -15.76 17.61 19.51
C SER A 322 -15.61 16.25 18.83
N GLN A 323 -16.38 15.96 17.78
CA GLN A 323 -16.42 14.66 17.12
C GLN A 323 -15.70 14.64 15.75
N LEU A 324 -15.65 15.77 15.07
CA LEU A 324 -15.11 15.86 13.70
C LEU A 324 -13.75 16.57 13.62
N ALA A 325 -13.24 17.18 14.71
CA ALA A 325 -11.98 17.93 14.71
C ALA A 325 -10.74 17.09 14.32
N GLN A 326 -10.78 15.79 14.55
CA GLN A 326 -9.66 14.88 14.24
C GLN A 326 -9.84 14.15 12.91
N VAL A 327 -10.98 14.31 12.24
CA VAL A 327 -11.25 13.66 10.96
C VAL A 327 -10.49 14.39 9.85
N ASN A 328 -9.57 13.69 9.19
CA ASN A 328 -8.85 14.20 8.03
C ASN A 328 -9.21 13.34 6.80
N PRO A 329 -10.26 13.72 6.05
CA PRO A 329 -10.76 12.92 4.93
C PRO A 329 -9.66 12.59 3.92
N LEU A 330 -8.85 13.57 3.57
CA LEU A 330 -7.80 13.41 2.56
C LEU A 330 -6.77 12.35 2.95
N ALA A 331 -6.31 12.39 4.21
CA ALA A 331 -5.33 11.41 4.71
C ALA A 331 -5.95 10.02 4.85
N GLU A 332 -7.18 9.94 5.39
CA GLU A 332 -7.85 8.65 5.63
C GLU A 332 -8.25 7.97 4.33
N ILE A 333 -8.92 8.67 3.41
CA ILE A 333 -9.38 8.11 2.12
C ILE A 333 -8.19 7.71 1.24
N ASN A 334 -7.12 8.52 1.20
CA ASN A 334 -5.93 8.18 0.41
C ASN A 334 -5.13 7.01 1.00
N GLY A 335 -5.21 6.80 2.33
CA GLY A 335 -4.60 5.66 2.99
C GLY A 335 -5.35 4.33 2.82
N MET A 336 -6.62 4.35 2.38
CA MET A 336 -7.41 3.14 2.17
C MET A 336 -7.09 2.49 0.84
N VAL A 337 -6.91 1.17 0.87
CA VAL A 337 -6.52 0.37 -0.30
C VAL A 337 -7.72 -0.08 -1.11
N PHE A 338 -8.87 -0.30 -0.47
CA PHE A 338 -10.07 -0.89 -1.07
C PHE A 338 -11.24 0.10 -1.11
N LEU A 339 -12.01 0.07 -2.18
CA LEU A 339 -13.22 0.88 -2.35
C LEU A 339 -14.25 0.61 -1.24
N ASP A 340 -14.38 -0.63 -0.81
CA ASP A 340 -15.33 -1.01 0.24
C ASP A 340 -14.97 -0.37 1.60
N ASP A 341 -13.68 -0.19 1.91
CA ASP A 341 -13.22 0.52 3.12
C ASP A 341 -13.60 2.00 3.07
N ILE A 342 -13.43 2.64 1.90
CA ILE A 342 -13.80 4.04 1.69
C ILE A 342 -15.32 4.21 1.83
N ILE A 343 -16.11 3.31 1.24
CA ILE A 343 -17.58 3.34 1.36
C ILE A 343 -18.01 3.16 2.81
N ALA A 344 -17.47 2.16 3.51
CA ALA A 344 -17.81 1.91 4.91
C ALA A 344 -17.41 3.07 5.83
N TRP A 345 -16.26 3.69 5.58
CA TRP A 345 -15.83 4.90 6.28
C TRP A 345 -16.77 6.07 6.01
N SER A 346 -17.15 6.26 4.76
CA SER A 346 -18.07 7.32 4.34
C SER A 346 -19.46 7.16 4.94
N GLU A 347 -19.98 5.94 5.00
CA GLU A 347 -21.27 5.65 5.63
C GLU A 347 -21.23 5.99 7.13
N ARG A 348 -20.14 5.64 7.84
CA ARG A 348 -19.96 6.01 9.24
C ARG A 348 -19.93 7.54 9.45
N LEU A 349 -19.20 8.26 8.58
CA LEU A 349 -19.16 9.73 8.62
C LEU A 349 -20.56 10.33 8.41
N ILE A 350 -21.32 9.83 7.44
CA ILE A 350 -22.70 10.26 7.20
C ILE A 350 -23.56 10.01 8.45
N ASP A 351 -23.43 8.87 9.12
CA ASP A 351 -24.20 8.57 10.34
C ASP A 351 -23.86 9.50 11.48
N ILE A 352 -22.58 9.80 11.69
CA ILE A 352 -22.13 10.76 12.70
C ILE A 352 -22.75 12.14 12.44
N CYS A 353 -22.62 12.64 11.22
CA CYS A 353 -23.15 13.93 10.83
C CYS A 353 -24.68 13.98 10.92
N HIS A 354 -25.35 12.92 10.50
CA HIS A 354 -26.83 12.81 10.60
C HIS A 354 -27.31 12.90 12.08
N ASN A 355 -26.65 12.17 12.96
CA ASN A 355 -26.97 12.21 14.37
C ASN A 355 -26.75 13.59 15.01
N LEU A 356 -25.66 14.27 14.65
CA LEU A 356 -25.35 15.62 15.10
C LEU A 356 -26.42 16.62 14.63
N LEU A 357 -26.80 16.57 13.35
CA LEU A 357 -27.82 17.45 12.80
C LEU A 357 -29.21 17.23 13.42
N ARG A 358 -29.57 15.97 13.76
CA ARG A 358 -30.83 15.66 14.47
C ARG A 358 -30.84 16.18 15.89
N GLN A 359 -29.77 15.99 16.65
CA GLN A 359 -29.69 16.46 18.04
C GLN A 359 -29.88 17.98 18.14
N THR A 360 -29.36 18.76 17.21
CA THR A 360 -29.56 20.23 17.18
C THR A 360 -30.99 20.63 16.88
N VAL A 361 -31.74 19.85 16.11
CA VAL A 361 -33.18 20.11 15.90
C VAL A 361 -33.99 19.82 17.16
N ASP A 362 -33.65 18.76 17.87
CA ASP A 362 -34.33 18.38 19.13
C ASP A 362 -34.00 19.34 20.31
N ASP A 363 -32.74 19.82 20.39
CA ASP A 363 -32.28 20.76 21.42
C ASP A 363 -32.68 22.22 21.12
N SER A 364 -33.10 22.54 19.90
CA SER A 364 -33.61 23.85 19.54
C SER A 364 -35.04 24.02 20.03
N ASN A 365 -35.40 25.23 20.54
CA ASN A 365 -36.80 25.57 20.88
C ASN A 365 -37.77 25.42 19.67
N MET A 366 -37.26 25.12 18.50
CA MET A 366 -38.01 24.87 17.26
C MET A 366 -38.40 23.39 17.09
N GLY A 367 -37.79 22.44 17.80
CA GLY A 367 -38.10 21.02 17.69
C GLY A 367 -39.59 20.69 17.85
N PRO A 368 -40.28 21.22 18.90
CA PRO A 368 -41.73 21.04 19.07
C PRO A 368 -42.54 21.67 17.91
N VAL A 369 -42.10 22.81 17.36
CA VAL A 369 -42.79 23.51 16.27
C VAL A 369 -42.64 22.72 14.94
N LEU A 370 -41.44 22.22 14.65
CA LEU A 370 -41.21 21.39 13.48
C LEU A 370 -42.01 20.10 13.53
N LYS A 371 -42.03 19.43 14.69
CA LYS A 371 -42.84 18.23 14.93
C LYS A 371 -44.33 18.49 14.77
N TYR A 372 -44.83 19.66 15.21
CA TYR A 372 -46.21 20.06 14.98
C TYR A 372 -46.50 20.31 13.49
N ILE A 373 -45.59 20.94 12.76
CA ILE A 373 -45.73 21.18 11.32
C ILE A 373 -45.72 19.83 10.59
N GLU A 374 -44.79 18.91 10.83
CA GLU A 374 -44.74 17.58 10.23
C GLU A 374 -46.01 16.79 10.43
N GLN A 375 -46.61 16.87 11.63
CA GLN A 375 -47.86 16.16 11.96
C GLN A 375 -49.10 16.81 11.37
N ASN A 376 -49.07 18.10 11.06
CA ASN A 376 -50.26 18.87 10.68
C ASN A 376 -50.12 19.58 9.32
N TYR A 377 -49.03 19.35 8.55
CA TYR A 377 -48.81 20.10 7.30
C TYR A 377 -49.90 19.89 6.23
N MET A 378 -50.72 18.83 6.36
CA MET A 378 -51.87 18.54 5.51
C MET A 378 -53.14 19.31 5.97
N HIS A 379 -53.10 19.97 7.12
CA HIS A 379 -54.21 20.77 7.67
C HIS A 379 -53.87 22.26 7.63
N ASN A 380 -54.83 23.10 7.34
CA ASN A 380 -54.63 24.56 7.35
C ASN A 380 -54.14 25.01 8.75
N LEU A 381 -52.89 25.45 8.82
CA LEU A 381 -52.30 26.03 10.02
C LEU A 381 -52.92 27.43 10.16
N THR A 382 -53.86 27.61 11.10
CA THR A 382 -54.46 28.89 11.49
C THR A 382 -53.71 29.52 12.64
#